data_51a8132a33227628271175b98e2dc497
#
_entry.id   51a8132a33227628271175b98e2dc497
#
_cell.length_a   1.000
_cell.length_b   1.000
_cell.length_c   1.000
_cell.angle_alpha   90.00
_cell.angle_beta   90.00
_cell.angle_gamma   90.00
#
_symmetry.space_group_name_H-M   'P 1'
#
loop_
_entity.id
_entity.type
_entity.pdbx_description
1 polymer ?
#
loop_
_entity_poly.entity_id
_entity_poly.type
_entity_poly.pdbx_seq_one_letter_code
_entity_poly.pdbx_strand_id
1 'polypeptide(L)'
;MLPTFTPYLHTMSTVLLTKENGVAYISFNRPEKYNSFNREMLLTLQAHLRDCDMDEAVRCIYITGAGKGFCAGQDLAEATDPNGAELETIVREHYNPTIMLLRNIEKPIIAAVNGVAAGAGANIALACDIVLANESASFLQAFSKIGLIPDSAGTFFLPRLVGMQRAAALMITGEKVSAKDAVAMGMIYKYFPDDVFEAETKKMAQTIAQMPTKGIGLTKRLLNHSYQNDLAAQLEMEKDLQVQAGQSEDFKEGVAAFLEKRKPVFKGR
;
A
#
# COMPACT_ATOMS: atom_id res chain seq x y z
N MET A 1 17.72 46.13 23.03
CA MET A 1 17.37 45.34 21.84
C MET A 1 16.94 43.97 22.33
N LEU A 2 15.64 43.68 22.27
CA LEU A 2 15.09 42.35 22.58
C LEU A 2 15.23 41.46 21.33
N PRO A 3 15.61 40.19 21.47
CA PRO A 3 15.71 39.31 20.34
C PRO A 3 14.30 38.99 19.79
N THR A 4 14.09 39.24 18.51
CA THR A 4 12.88 38.86 17.78
C THR A 4 12.84 37.35 17.68
N PHE A 5 11.91 36.73 18.41
CA PHE A 5 11.55 35.34 18.23
C PHE A 5 10.87 35.19 16.86
N THR A 6 11.57 34.61 15.90
CA THR A 6 10.96 34.10 14.66
C THR A 6 10.23 32.82 15.04
N PRO A 7 8.91 32.72 14.84
CA PRO A 7 8.22 31.47 15.10
C PRO A 7 8.72 30.44 14.11
N TYR A 8 9.31 29.35 14.61
CA TYR A 8 9.52 28.13 13.82
C TYR A 8 8.14 27.66 13.36
N LEU A 9 7.83 27.88 12.09
CA LEU A 9 6.74 27.19 11.42
C LEU A 9 7.09 25.70 11.49
N HIS A 10 6.45 24.97 12.40
CA HIS A 10 6.40 23.52 12.33
C HIS A 10 5.69 23.18 11.02
N THR A 11 6.45 22.93 9.97
CA THR A 11 5.91 22.32 8.76
C THR A 11 5.39 20.95 9.20
N MET A 12 4.07 20.78 9.16
CA MET A 12 3.45 19.49 9.46
C MET A 12 4.03 18.46 8.49
N SER A 13 4.42 17.31 9.01
CA SER A 13 4.96 16.22 8.18
C SER A 13 4.04 15.90 7.00
N THR A 14 4.61 15.72 5.83
CA THR A 14 3.89 15.38 4.58
C THR A 14 3.36 13.95 4.55
N VAL A 15 3.83 13.09 5.46
CA VAL A 15 3.29 11.76 5.71
C VAL A 15 3.18 11.56 7.21
N LEU A 16 1.98 11.33 7.70
CA LEU A 16 1.70 11.09 9.11
C LEU A 16 1.73 9.60 9.42
N LEU A 17 2.25 9.24 10.59
CA LEU A 17 2.22 7.88 11.12
C LEU A 17 1.64 7.91 12.54
N THR A 18 0.64 7.06 12.79
CA THR A 18 0.16 6.72 14.13
C THR A 18 0.08 5.21 14.28
N LYS A 19 0.34 4.68 15.48
CA LYS A 19 0.31 3.25 15.76
C LYS A 19 -0.68 3.01 16.89
N GLU A 20 -1.67 2.18 16.63
CA GLU A 20 -2.73 1.88 17.60
C GLU A 20 -3.28 0.46 17.40
N ASN A 21 -3.46 -0.29 18.46
CA ASN A 21 -4.10 -1.62 18.46
C ASN A 21 -3.53 -2.60 17.41
N GLY A 22 -2.20 -2.58 17.22
CA GLY A 22 -1.51 -3.44 16.26
C GLY A 22 -1.56 -2.94 14.81
N VAL A 23 -2.18 -1.79 14.55
CA VAL A 23 -2.24 -1.18 13.22
C VAL A 23 -1.37 0.07 13.16
N ALA A 24 -0.53 0.16 12.13
CA ALA A 24 0.16 1.39 11.77
C ALA A 24 -0.68 2.13 10.70
N TYR A 25 -1.19 3.29 11.04
CA TYR A 25 -1.95 4.16 10.14
C TYR A 25 -1.00 5.20 9.52
N ILE A 26 -0.79 5.09 8.22
CA ILE A 26 0.01 6.04 7.42
C ILE A 26 -0.96 6.88 6.61
N SER A 27 -0.85 8.21 6.70
CA SER A 27 -1.67 9.13 5.94
C SER A 27 -0.80 10.09 5.12
N PHE A 28 -0.98 10.13 3.81
CA PHE A 28 -0.42 11.16 2.95
C PHE A 28 -1.05 12.51 3.32
N ASN A 29 -0.26 13.53 3.59
CA ASN A 29 -0.73 14.77 4.20
C ASN A 29 -0.29 16.03 3.43
N ARG A 30 -0.65 16.07 2.15
CA ARG A 30 -0.60 17.24 1.28
C ARG A 30 -1.95 17.43 0.56
N PRO A 31 -3.06 17.59 1.32
CA PRO A 31 -4.42 17.59 0.74
C PRO A 31 -4.64 18.71 -0.29
N GLU A 32 -3.96 19.85 -0.15
CA GLU A 32 -4.00 20.97 -1.09
C GLU A 32 -3.39 20.66 -2.45
N LYS A 33 -2.57 19.61 -2.54
CA LYS A 33 -1.97 19.04 -3.76
C LYS A 33 -2.55 17.66 -4.11
N TYR A 34 -3.71 17.31 -3.56
CA TYR A 34 -4.27 15.95 -3.71
C TYR A 34 -3.25 14.86 -3.36
N ASN A 35 -2.40 15.11 -2.38
CA ASN A 35 -1.34 14.21 -1.91
C ASN A 35 -0.38 13.77 -3.02
N SER A 36 -0.13 14.62 -4.04
CA SER A 36 0.88 14.33 -5.05
C SER A 36 2.26 14.14 -4.40
N PHE A 37 2.98 13.12 -4.85
CA PHE A 37 4.26 12.74 -4.28
C PHE A 37 5.37 13.71 -4.67
N ASN A 38 6.11 14.13 -3.67
CA ASN A 38 7.43 14.74 -3.82
C ASN A 38 8.49 13.86 -3.14
N ARG A 39 9.76 14.25 -3.26
CA ARG A 39 10.89 13.55 -2.67
C ARG A 39 10.72 13.34 -1.16
N GLU A 40 10.33 14.39 -0.44
CA GLU A 40 10.14 14.33 1.01
C GLU A 40 9.09 13.27 1.40
N MET A 41 7.92 13.26 0.73
CA MET A 41 6.86 12.29 1.00
C MET A 41 7.33 10.85 0.80
N LEU A 42 8.00 10.56 -0.33
CA LEU A 42 8.42 9.20 -0.64
C LEU A 42 9.53 8.70 0.29
N LEU A 43 10.49 9.56 0.65
CA LEU A 43 11.52 9.19 1.62
C LEU A 43 10.94 9.02 3.03
N THR A 44 9.99 9.86 3.43
CA THR A 44 9.28 9.74 4.72
C THR A 44 8.44 8.46 4.75
N LEU A 45 7.71 8.15 3.65
CA LEU A 45 6.98 6.90 3.53
C LEU A 45 7.90 5.67 3.65
N GLN A 46 9.06 5.69 2.99
CA GLN A 46 10.05 4.61 3.12
C GLN A 46 10.54 4.46 4.56
N ALA A 47 10.82 5.58 5.26
CA ALA A 47 11.24 5.55 6.66
C ALA A 47 10.14 4.96 7.56
N HIS A 48 8.89 5.37 7.38
CA HIS A 48 7.75 4.83 8.13
C HIS A 48 7.49 3.35 7.84
N LEU A 49 7.64 2.91 6.59
CA LEU A 49 7.51 1.50 6.23
C LEU A 49 8.58 0.64 6.92
N ARG A 50 9.84 1.09 6.94
CA ARG A 50 10.93 0.40 7.66
C ARG A 50 10.69 0.36 9.17
N ASP A 51 10.25 1.47 9.76
CA ASP A 51 9.87 1.53 11.17
C ASP A 51 8.73 0.55 11.50
N CYS A 52 7.70 0.49 10.66
CA CYS A 52 6.61 -0.47 10.81
C CYS A 52 7.06 -1.92 10.63
N ASP A 53 8.04 -2.19 9.78
CA ASP A 53 8.58 -3.55 9.58
C ASP A 53 9.33 -4.05 10.82
N MET A 54 10.14 -3.20 11.44
CA MET A 54 10.94 -3.51 12.63
C MET A 54 10.12 -3.57 13.93
N ASP A 55 9.00 -2.88 14.00
CA ASP A 55 8.19 -2.79 15.22
C ASP A 55 7.26 -4.01 15.38
N GLU A 56 7.61 -4.93 16.28
CA GLU A 56 6.82 -6.15 16.57
C GLU A 56 5.38 -5.87 17.02
N ALA A 57 5.10 -4.68 17.55
CA ALA A 57 3.75 -4.30 17.93
C ALA A 57 2.86 -4.00 16.73
N VAL A 58 3.45 -3.68 15.56
CA VAL A 58 2.72 -3.46 14.31
C VAL A 58 2.46 -4.80 13.63
N ARG A 59 1.19 -5.09 13.36
CA ARG A 59 0.72 -6.34 12.76
C ARG A 59 -0.03 -6.14 11.44
N CYS A 60 -0.45 -4.91 11.16
CA CYS A 60 -1.05 -4.50 9.89
C CYS A 60 -0.66 -3.05 9.59
N ILE A 61 -0.41 -2.73 8.33
CA ILE A 61 -0.15 -1.36 7.88
C ILE A 61 -1.37 -0.91 7.06
N TYR A 62 -1.86 0.29 7.36
CA TYR A 62 -2.99 0.91 6.68
C TYR A 62 -2.54 2.24 6.08
N ILE A 63 -2.70 2.42 4.77
CA ILE A 63 -2.27 3.61 4.03
C ILE A 63 -3.48 4.30 3.42
N THR A 64 -3.62 5.61 3.66
CA THR A 64 -4.68 6.44 3.09
C THR A 64 -4.19 7.85 2.77
N GLY A 65 -5.03 8.70 2.19
CA GLY A 65 -4.73 10.11 1.93
C GLY A 65 -5.57 11.04 2.81
N ALA A 66 -5.00 12.16 3.25
CA ALA A 66 -5.76 13.21 3.89
C ALA A 66 -6.62 13.98 2.86
N GLY A 67 -7.80 14.44 3.26
CA GLY A 67 -8.69 15.24 2.43
C GLY A 67 -9.39 14.44 1.31
N LYS A 68 -9.53 15.03 0.13
CA LYS A 68 -10.40 14.52 -0.95
C LYS A 68 -9.73 13.54 -1.92
N GLY A 69 -8.44 13.29 -1.81
CA GLY A 69 -7.70 12.42 -2.72
C GLY A 69 -6.83 11.42 -1.98
N PHE A 70 -6.64 10.24 -2.55
CA PHE A 70 -5.62 9.32 -2.06
C PHE A 70 -4.23 9.84 -2.45
N CYS A 71 -3.95 9.92 -3.74
CA CYS A 71 -2.72 10.50 -4.29
C CYS A 71 -2.85 10.77 -5.79
N ALA A 72 -2.56 11.97 -6.23
CA ALA A 72 -2.63 12.39 -7.64
C ALA A 72 -1.40 12.00 -8.48
N GLY A 73 -0.44 11.25 -7.92
CA GLY A 73 0.81 10.86 -8.57
C GLY A 73 1.97 11.79 -8.27
N GLN A 74 2.92 11.93 -9.18
CA GLN A 74 4.09 12.79 -9.02
C GLN A 74 3.70 14.28 -8.98
N ASP A 75 4.29 15.04 -8.07
CA ASP A 75 4.23 16.51 -8.10
C ASP A 75 5.05 17.01 -9.29
N LEU A 76 4.34 17.42 -10.35
CA LEU A 76 4.98 17.85 -11.60
C LEU A 76 5.80 19.13 -11.44
N ALA A 77 5.47 19.98 -10.48
CA ALA A 77 6.27 21.18 -10.22
C ALA A 77 7.67 20.81 -9.70
N GLU A 78 7.78 19.75 -8.89
CA GLU A 78 9.09 19.22 -8.47
C GLU A 78 9.80 18.46 -9.59
N ALA A 79 9.07 17.62 -10.33
CA ALA A 79 9.64 16.80 -11.39
C ALA A 79 10.17 17.61 -12.59
N THR A 80 9.70 18.84 -12.76
CA THR A 80 10.13 19.75 -13.84
C THR A 80 11.03 20.90 -13.35
N ASP A 81 11.40 20.90 -12.07
CA ASP A 81 12.34 21.88 -11.53
C ASP A 81 13.73 21.66 -12.17
N PRO A 82 14.29 22.62 -12.90
CA PRO A 82 15.60 22.49 -13.53
C PRO A 82 16.75 22.29 -12.53
N ASN A 83 16.54 22.60 -11.25
CA ASN A 83 17.49 22.36 -10.16
C ASN A 83 17.10 21.13 -9.32
N GLY A 84 16.03 20.42 -9.69
CA GLY A 84 15.53 19.24 -9.00
C GLY A 84 16.29 17.96 -9.35
N ALA A 85 15.82 16.85 -8.84
CA ALA A 85 16.38 15.54 -9.16
C ALA A 85 15.96 15.12 -10.57
N GLU A 86 16.90 14.49 -11.29
CA GLU A 86 16.61 13.88 -12.59
C GLU A 86 15.61 12.74 -12.47
N LEU A 87 14.85 12.48 -13.53
CA LEU A 87 13.82 11.45 -13.57
C LEU A 87 14.37 10.06 -13.18
N GLU A 88 15.59 9.73 -13.58
CA GLU A 88 16.25 8.48 -13.18
C GLU A 88 16.38 8.37 -11.66
N THR A 89 16.81 9.44 -11.00
CA THR A 89 16.95 9.49 -9.54
C THR A 89 15.60 9.37 -8.84
N ILE A 90 14.58 10.07 -9.35
CA ILE A 90 13.21 9.98 -8.81
C ILE A 90 12.72 8.54 -8.87
N VAL A 91 12.86 7.86 -9.99
CA VAL A 91 12.40 6.48 -10.12
C VAL A 91 13.26 5.53 -9.27
N ARG A 92 14.59 5.62 -9.37
CA ARG A 92 15.52 4.68 -8.71
C ARG A 92 15.55 4.82 -7.19
N GLU A 93 15.44 6.03 -6.65
CA GLU A 93 15.64 6.27 -5.22
C GLU A 93 14.34 6.53 -4.46
N HIS A 94 13.30 7.03 -5.14
CA HIS A 94 12.05 7.34 -4.47
C HIS A 94 10.97 6.26 -4.72
N TYR A 95 10.70 5.88 -5.97
CA TYR A 95 9.62 4.95 -6.28
C TYR A 95 10.01 3.47 -6.12
N ASN A 96 11.09 3.04 -6.77
CA ASN A 96 11.46 1.62 -6.75
C ASN A 96 11.68 1.07 -5.34
N PRO A 97 12.40 1.77 -4.41
CA PRO A 97 12.55 1.29 -3.04
C PRO A 97 11.21 1.27 -2.27
N THR A 98 10.31 2.20 -2.55
CA THR A 98 8.97 2.22 -1.94
C THR A 98 8.18 0.96 -2.33
N ILE A 99 8.15 0.61 -3.62
CA ILE A 99 7.49 -0.61 -4.09
C ILE A 99 8.12 -1.87 -3.49
N MET A 100 9.45 -1.93 -3.45
CA MET A 100 10.15 -3.08 -2.85
C MET A 100 9.83 -3.23 -1.36
N LEU A 101 9.73 -2.13 -0.61
CA LEU A 101 9.31 -2.17 0.80
C LEU A 101 7.88 -2.70 0.93
N LEU A 102 6.93 -2.17 0.15
CA LEU A 102 5.53 -2.62 0.18
C LEU A 102 5.41 -4.13 -0.08
N ARG A 103 6.27 -4.69 -0.95
CA ARG A 103 6.21 -6.12 -1.28
C ARG A 103 6.99 -7.02 -0.32
N ASN A 104 8.13 -6.54 0.21
CA ASN A 104 9.01 -7.36 1.06
C ASN A 104 8.60 -7.40 2.53
N ILE A 105 7.91 -6.38 3.03
CA ILE A 105 7.39 -6.38 4.41
C ILE A 105 6.37 -7.51 4.58
N GLU A 106 6.62 -8.41 5.52
CA GLU A 106 5.77 -9.59 5.78
C GLU A 106 4.53 -9.29 6.63
N LYS A 107 4.26 -8.02 6.89
CA LYS A 107 3.00 -7.58 7.48
C LYS A 107 2.02 -7.23 6.37
N PRO A 108 0.72 -7.55 6.52
CA PRO A 108 -0.29 -7.16 5.54
C PRO A 108 -0.40 -5.65 5.43
N ILE A 109 -0.50 -5.15 4.20
CA ILE A 109 -0.61 -3.72 3.89
C ILE A 109 -1.92 -3.48 3.16
N ILE A 110 -2.75 -2.61 3.73
CA ILE A 110 -4.02 -2.17 3.14
C ILE A 110 -3.85 -0.77 2.55
N ALA A 111 -4.21 -0.59 1.28
CA ALA A 111 -4.45 0.73 0.71
C ALA A 111 -5.94 1.05 0.82
N ALA A 112 -6.28 2.08 1.59
CA ALA A 112 -7.63 2.61 1.71
C ALA A 112 -7.75 3.89 0.87
N VAL A 113 -8.21 3.72 -0.36
CA VAL A 113 -8.26 4.75 -1.40
C VAL A 113 -9.50 5.61 -1.20
N ASN A 114 -9.32 6.74 -0.52
CA ASN A 114 -10.39 7.66 -0.11
C ASN A 114 -10.79 8.68 -1.18
N GLY A 115 -10.29 8.56 -2.40
CA GLY A 115 -10.59 9.48 -3.50
C GLY A 115 -9.79 9.16 -4.75
N VAL A 116 -9.36 10.19 -5.47
CA VAL A 116 -8.57 10.00 -6.69
C VAL A 116 -7.22 9.37 -6.39
N ALA A 117 -6.89 8.29 -7.10
CA ALA A 117 -5.58 7.66 -7.18
C ALA A 117 -5.11 7.69 -8.63
N ALA A 118 -4.05 8.46 -8.95
CA ALA A 118 -3.59 8.65 -10.31
C ALA A 118 -2.09 8.37 -10.46
N GLY A 119 -1.69 7.85 -11.62
CA GLY A 119 -0.29 7.57 -11.94
C GLY A 119 0.41 6.71 -10.88
N ALA A 120 1.53 7.19 -10.37
CA ALA A 120 2.28 6.53 -9.30
C ALA A 120 1.43 6.30 -8.03
N GLY A 121 0.47 7.20 -7.73
CA GLY A 121 -0.46 7.04 -6.60
C GLY A 121 -1.37 5.82 -6.76
N ALA A 122 -1.90 5.60 -7.96
CA ALA A 122 -2.67 4.39 -8.27
C ALA A 122 -1.79 3.14 -8.19
N ASN A 123 -0.58 3.19 -8.74
CA ASN A 123 0.32 2.04 -8.78
C ASN A 123 0.83 1.65 -7.38
N ILE A 124 1.12 2.61 -6.50
CA ILE A 124 1.47 2.35 -5.10
C ILE A 124 0.29 1.70 -4.35
N ALA A 125 -0.96 2.16 -4.58
CA ALA A 125 -2.12 1.50 -4.02
C ALA A 125 -2.24 0.05 -4.51
N LEU A 126 -2.10 -0.20 -5.82
CA LEU A 126 -2.17 -1.53 -6.43
C LEU A 126 -1.00 -2.45 -6.05
N ALA A 127 0.11 -1.90 -5.57
CA ALA A 127 1.23 -2.68 -5.02
C ALA A 127 0.99 -3.14 -3.57
N CYS A 128 -0.01 -2.63 -2.86
CA CYS A 128 -0.41 -3.12 -1.54
C CYS A 128 -1.11 -4.48 -1.63
N ASP A 129 -1.26 -5.16 -0.49
CA ASP A 129 -1.82 -6.53 -0.47
C ASP A 129 -3.35 -6.54 -0.63
N ILE A 130 -4.02 -5.54 -0.06
CA ILE A 130 -5.47 -5.37 -0.13
C ILE A 130 -5.76 -3.93 -0.49
N VAL A 131 -6.52 -3.71 -1.56
CA VAL A 131 -6.96 -2.36 -1.95
C VAL A 131 -8.47 -2.23 -1.71
N LEU A 132 -8.82 -1.26 -0.87
CA LEU A 132 -10.17 -0.86 -0.56
C LEU A 132 -10.39 0.56 -1.08
N ALA A 133 -11.59 0.88 -1.55
CA ALA A 133 -11.90 2.21 -2.04
C ALA A 133 -13.21 2.73 -1.46
N ASN A 134 -13.37 4.06 -1.36
CA ASN A 134 -14.70 4.62 -1.21
C ASN A 134 -15.41 4.63 -2.58
N GLU A 135 -16.74 4.73 -2.59
CA GLU A 135 -17.56 4.65 -3.79
C GLU A 135 -17.22 5.77 -4.79
N SER A 136 -16.90 6.96 -4.29
CA SER A 136 -16.52 8.12 -5.11
C SER A 136 -15.07 8.09 -5.60
N ALA A 137 -14.26 7.11 -5.17
CA ALA A 137 -12.86 6.98 -5.61
C ALA A 137 -12.73 6.63 -7.09
N SER A 138 -11.57 6.90 -7.60
CA SER A 138 -11.23 6.55 -9.00
C SER A 138 -9.76 6.29 -9.18
N PHE A 139 -9.46 5.47 -10.18
CA PHE A 139 -8.11 5.07 -10.57
C PHE A 139 -7.79 5.56 -11.98
N LEU A 140 -6.58 6.04 -12.20
CA LEU A 140 -6.18 6.63 -13.47
C LEU A 140 -4.70 6.34 -13.77
N GLN A 141 -4.44 5.75 -14.95
CA GLN A 141 -3.07 5.58 -15.47
C GLN A 141 -2.71 6.80 -16.34
N ALA A 142 -2.29 7.90 -15.70
CA ALA A 142 -2.18 9.22 -16.36
C ALA A 142 -0.91 9.42 -17.20
N PHE A 143 0.00 8.45 -17.23
CA PHE A 143 1.34 8.60 -17.82
C PHE A 143 1.35 8.95 -19.31
N SER A 144 0.51 8.30 -20.11
CA SER A 144 0.42 8.54 -21.55
C SER A 144 0.02 9.99 -21.89
N LYS A 145 -0.72 10.67 -21.00
CA LYS A 145 -1.16 12.06 -21.17
C LYS A 145 -0.02 13.08 -21.10
N ILE A 146 1.12 12.69 -20.55
CA ILE A 146 2.32 13.52 -20.42
C ILE A 146 3.54 12.89 -21.12
N GLY A 147 3.31 11.88 -21.97
CA GLY A 147 4.38 11.25 -22.77
C GLY A 147 5.32 10.34 -21.97
N LEU A 148 4.90 9.87 -20.77
CA LEU A 148 5.66 8.93 -19.96
C LEU A 148 5.07 7.52 -20.02
N ILE A 149 5.84 6.55 -19.55
CA ILE A 149 5.40 5.17 -19.33
C ILE A 149 4.98 4.98 -17.87
N PRO A 150 4.08 4.01 -17.55
CA PRO A 150 3.77 3.68 -16.17
C PRO A 150 4.99 3.15 -15.42
N ASP A 151 5.33 3.81 -14.32
CA ASP A 151 6.33 3.43 -13.33
C ASP A 151 5.70 2.79 -12.08
N SER A 152 6.43 2.76 -10.96
CA SER A 152 5.93 2.26 -9.66
C SER A 152 5.29 0.88 -9.77
N ALA A 153 5.88 0.00 -10.59
CA ALA A 153 5.43 -1.35 -10.89
C ALA A 153 4.01 -1.45 -11.52
N GLY A 154 3.47 -0.36 -12.09
CA GLY A 154 2.17 -0.38 -12.76
C GLY A 154 2.09 -1.45 -13.87
N THR A 155 3.12 -1.52 -14.73
CA THR A 155 3.21 -2.53 -15.81
C THR A 155 3.40 -3.96 -15.29
N PHE A 156 3.77 -4.12 -14.02
CA PHE A 156 3.88 -5.44 -13.38
C PHE A 156 2.55 -5.87 -12.76
N PHE A 157 1.93 -5.03 -11.93
CA PHE A 157 0.72 -5.42 -11.18
C PHE A 157 -0.56 -5.31 -12.01
N LEU A 158 -0.79 -4.21 -12.73
CA LEU A 158 -2.08 -4.01 -13.39
C LEU A 158 -2.45 -5.13 -14.37
N PRO A 159 -1.56 -5.60 -15.29
CA PRO A 159 -1.93 -6.70 -16.19
C PRO A 159 -2.17 -8.03 -15.47
N ARG A 160 -1.60 -8.24 -14.29
CA ARG A 160 -1.84 -9.42 -13.46
C ARG A 160 -3.17 -9.36 -12.73
N LEU A 161 -3.65 -8.16 -12.42
CA LEU A 161 -4.94 -7.95 -11.77
C LEU A 161 -6.11 -8.01 -12.76
N VAL A 162 -6.00 -7.30 -13.91
CA VAL A 162 -7.13 -7.11 -14.82
C VAL A 162 -6.99 -7.81 -16.18
N GLY A 163 -5.87 -8.48 -16.40
CA GLY A 163 -5.48 -9.07 -17.69
C GLY A 163 -4.84 -8.06 -18.64
N MET A 164 -4.03 -8.56 -19.58
CA MET A 164 -3.19 -7.75 -20.48
C MET A 164 -4.01 -6.75 -21.31
N GLN A 165 -5.14 -7.18 -21.86
CA GLN A 165 -5.94 -6.34 -22.76
C GLN A 165 -6.50 -5.10 -22.06
N ARG A 166 -7.06 -5.27 -20.85
CA ARG A 166 -7.57 -4.13 -20.07
C ARG A 166 -6.45 -3.24 -19.58
N ALA A 167 -5.36 -3.83 -19.10
CA ALA A 167 -4.21 -3.06 -18.65
C ALA A 167 -3.62 -2.19 -19.77
N ALA A 168 -3.45 -2.75 -20.97
CA ALA A 168 -2.98 -2.01 -22.14
C ALA A 168 -3.95 -0.84 -22.50
N ALA A 169 -5.26 -1.10 -22.55
CA ALA A 169 -6.24 -0.06 -22.83
C ALA A 169 -6.15 1.09 -21.80
N LEU A 170 -6.18 0.77 -20.50
CA LEU A 170 -6.12 1.78 -19.42
C LEU A 170 -4.82 2.57 -19.42
N MET A 171 -3.67 1.93 -19.68
CA MET A 171 -2.38 2.61 -19.72
C MET A 171 -2.21 3.48 -20.97
N ILE A 172 -2.74 3.05 -22.12
CA ILE A 172 -2.62 3.78 -23.39
C ILE A 172 -3.59 4.96 -23.41
N THR A 173 -4.86 4.74 -23.05
CA THR A 173 -5.90 5.79 -23.10
C THR A 173 -5.84 6.75 -21.93
N GLY A 174 -5.32 6.30 -20.78
CA GLY A 174 -5.43 7.04 -19.53
C GLY A 174 -6.89 7.28 -19.13
N GLU A 175 -7.75 6.29 -19.35
CA GLU A 175 -9.16 6.35 -18.97
C GLU A 175 -9.32 6.26 -17.45
N LYS A 176 -10.32 6.99 -16.94
CA LYS A 176 -10.67 6.98 -15.53
C LYS A 176 -11.54 5.76 -15.20
N VAL A 177 -11.12 4.97 -14.21
CA VAL A 177 -11.84 3.80 -13.72
C VAL A 177 -12.53 4.16 -12.40
N SER A 178 -13.85 3.94 -12.30
CA SER A 178 -14.61 4.10 -11.06
C SER A 178 -14.26 2.98 -10.05
N ALA A 179 -14.50 3.20 -8.76
CA ALA A 179 -14.32 2.16 -7.73
C ALA A 179 -15.17 0.90 -8.04
N LYS A 180 -16.38 1.09 -8.53
CA LYS A 180 -17.29 0.00 -8.94
C LYS A 180 -16.70 -0.83 -10.08
N ASP A 181 -16.21 -0.18 -11.13
CA ASP A 181 -15.61 -0.87 -12.27
C ASP A 181 -14.29 -1.52 -11.90
N ALA A 182 -13.50 -0.89 -11.02
CA ALA A 182 -12.26 -1.45 -10.49
C ALA A 182 -12.49 -2.77 -9.75
N VAL A 183 -13.55 -2.88 -8.94
CA VAL A 183 -13.96 -4.16 -8.32
C VAL A 183 -14.44 -5.15 -9.37
N ALA A 184 -15.30 -4.72 -10.30
CA ALA A 184 -15.89 -5.60 -11.32
C ALA A 184 -14.84 -6.23 -12.25
N MET A 185 -13.71 -5.54 -12.49
CA MET A 185 -12.62 -6.06 -13.32
C MET A 185 -11.50 -6.77 -12.53
N GLY A 186 -11.60 -6.85 -11.19
CA GLY A 186 -10.60 -7.46 -10.34
C GLY A 186 -9.37 -6.58 -10.06
N MET A 187 -9.44 -5.27 -10.33
CA MET A 187 -8.35 -4.34 -10.05
C MET A 187 -8.14 -4.13 -8.56
N ILE A 188 -9.24 -4.05 -7.78
CA ILE A 188 -9.25 -3.87 -6.33
C ILE A 188 -10.17 -4.89 -5.64
N TYR A 189 -9.98 -5.09 -4.35
CA TYR A 189 -10.74 -6.09 -3.60
C TYR A 189 -12.19 -5.68 -3.37
N LYS A 190 -12.45 -4.46 -2.86
CA LYS A 190 -13.79 -4.02 -2.47
C LYS A 190 -13.90 -2.50 -2.42
N TYR A 191 -15.13 -1.97 -2.57
CA TYR A 191 -15.43 -0.58 -2.25
C TYR A 191 -16.58 -0.50 -1.22
N PHE A 192 -16.72 0.67 -0.59
CA PHE A 192 -17.74 0.97 0.41
C PHE A 192 -18.39 2.33 0.10
N PRO A 193 -19.65 2.56 0.49
CA PRO A 193 -20.24 3.89 0.49
C PRO A 193 -19.36 4.88 1.27
N ASP A 194 -19.32 6.13 0.83
CA ASP A 194 -18.39 7.14 1.34
C ASP A 194 -18.55 7.41 2.84
N ASP A 195 -19.80 7.36 3.35
CA ASP A 195 -20.14 7.61 4.74
C ASP A 195 -19.68 6.53 5.72
N VAL A 196 -19.48 5.29 5.26
CA VAL A 196 -19.01 4.17 6.09
C VAL A 196 -17.59 3.72 5.76
N PHE A 197 -16.99 4.27 4.71
CA PHE A 197 -15.68 3.85 4.19
C PHE A 197 -14.60 3.81 5.26
N GLU A 198 -14.41 4.90 6.00
CA GLU A 198 -13.35 4.99 7.00
C GLU A 198 -13.55 3.96 8.11
N ALA A 199 -14.77 3.82 8.62
CA ALA A 199 -15.09 2.88 9.68
C ALA A 199 -14.87 1.42 9.24
N GLU A 200 -15.36 1.05 8.06
CA GLU A 200 -15.25 -0.33 7.55
C GLU A 200 -13.82 -0.72 7.18
N THR A 201 -13.04 0.20 6.60
CA THR A 201 -11.64 -0.07 6.25
C THR A 201 -10.75 -0.15 7.48
N LYS A 202 -10.92 0.71 8.48
CA LYS A 202 -10.22 0.63 9.77
C LYS A 202 -10.58 -0.65 10.53
N LYS A 203 -11.86 -1.04 10.55
CA LYS A 203 -12.32 -2.30 11.13
C LYS A 203 -11.65 -3.50 10.48
N MET A 204 -11.50 -3.51 9.16
CA MET A 204 -10.78 -4.56 8.45
C MET A 204 -9.30 -4.62 8.89
N ALA A 205 -8.62 -3.47 8.96
CA ALA A 205 -7.23 -3.41 9.41
C ALA A 205 -7.06 -3.94 10.85
N GLN A 206 -7.95 -3.54 11.76
CA GLN A 206 -7.98 -4.02 13.15
C GLN A 206 -8.25 -5.53 13.23
N THR A 207 -9.14 -6.04 12.38
CA THR A 207 -9.41 -7.49 12.30
C THR A 207 -8.18 -8.24 11.84
N ILE A 208 -7.50 -7.76 10.78
CA ILE A 208 -6.29 -8.39 10.25
C ILE A 208 -5.13 -8.32 11.26
N ALA A 209 -5.01 -7.22 12.01
CA ALA A 209 -4.01 -7.11 13.07
C ALA A 209 -4.18 -8.13 14.22
N GLN A 210 -5.34 -8.75 14.35
CA GLN A 210 -5.60 -9.83 15.32
C GLN A 210 -5.39 -11.23 14.74
N MET A 211 -5.08 -11.37 13.44
CA MET A 211 -4.84 -12.63 12.76
C MET A 211 -3.39 -13.09 12.94
N PRO A 212 -3.03 -14.35 12.59
CA PRO A 212 -1.67 -14.88 12.74
C PRO A 212 -0.71 -14.21 11.75
N THR A 213 -0.12 -13.09 12.13
CA THR A 213 0.71 -12.23 11.26
C THR A 213 1.85 -13.00 10.62
N LYS A 214 2.50 -13.92 11.35
CA LYS A 214 3.56 -14.78 10.81
C LYS A 214 3.07 -15.61 9.62
N GLY A 215 1.95 -16.31 9.76
CA GLY A 215 1.36 -17.09 8.67
C GLY A 215 0.93 -16.23 7.48
N ILE A 216 0.36 -15.04 7.73
CA ILE A 216 -0.01 -14.09 6.68
C ILE A 216 1.24 -13.61 5.93
N GLY A 217 2.32 -13.26 6.64
CA GLY A 217 3.58 -12.84 6.02
C GLY A 217 4.19 -13.91 5.14
N LEU A 218 4.19 -15.16 5.58
CA LEU A 218 4.64 -16.30 4.77
C LEU A 218 3.77 -16.52 3.54
N THR A 219 2.45 -16.34 3.66
CA THR A 219 1.53 -16.36 2.52
C THR A 219 1.84 -15.26 1.51
N LYS A 220 2.07 -14.03 1.98
CA LYS A 220 2.48 -12.91 1.11
C LYS A 220 3.79 -13.22 0.38
N ARG A 221 4.77 -13.82 1.05
CA ARG A 221 6.03 -14.26 0.44
C ARG A 221 5.78 -15.26 -0.68
N LEU A 222 4.95 -16.28 -0.46
CA LEU A 222 4.56 -17.25 -1.48
C LEU A 222 3.89 -16.61 -2.68
N LEU A 223 2.93 -15.71 -2.44
CA LEU A 223 2.24 -14.99 -3.52
C LEU A 223 3.21 -14.15 -4.36
N ASN A 224 4.19 -13.49 -3.73
CA ASN A 224 5.21 -12.73 -4.47
C ASN A 224 6.07 -13.62 -5.36
N HIS A 225 6.45 -14.79 -4.89
CA HIS A 225 7.29 -15.74 -5.66
C HIS A 225 6.50 -16.50 -6.73
N SER A 226 5.17 -16.66 -6.59
CA SER A 226 4.32 -17.38 -7.55
C SER A 226 4.36 -16.81 -8.97
N TYR A 227 4.74 -15.53 -9.12
CA TYR A 227 4.91 -14.91 -10.43
C TYR A 227 6.16 -15.35 -11.19
N GLN A 228 7.11 -15.98 -10.51
CA GLN A 228 8.41 -16.37 -11.08
C GLN A 228 8.65 -17.87 -11.02
N ASN A 229 8.01 -18.57 -10.07
CA ASN A 229 8.15 -20.01 -9.87
C ASN A 229 7.35 -20.79 -10.89
N ASP A 230 7.90 -21.93 -11.34
CA ASP A 230 7.09 -23.02 -11.89
C ASP A 230 6.34 -23.74 -10.75
N LEU A 231 5.45 -24.67 -11.10
CA LEU A 231 4.64 -25.40 -10.12
C LEU A 231 5.50 -26.19 -9.12
N ALA A 232 6.57 -26.84 -9.59
CA ALA A 232 7.43 -27.67 -8.73
C ALA A 232 8.17 -26.81 -7.70
N ALA A 233 8.77 -25.70 -8.14
CA ALA A 233 9.44 -24.74 -7.26
C ALA A 233 8.45 -24.11 -6.26
N GLN A 234 7.23 -23.79 -6.69
CA GLN A 234 6.20 -23.26 -5.82
C GLN A 234 5.81 -24.26 -4.72
N LEU A 235 5.57 -25.51 -5.06
CA LEU A 235 5.22 -26.56 -4.09
C LEU A 235 6.34 -26.82 -3.06
N GLU A 236 7.60 -26.80 -3.48
CA GLU A 236 8.73 -26.91 -2.56
C GLU A 236 8.79 -25.72 -1.58
N MET A 237 8.59 -24.52 -2.09
CA MET A 237 8.54 -23.34 -1.25
C MET A 237 7.35 -23.33 -0.29
N GLU A 238 6.16 -23.79 -0.75
CA GLU A 238 4.97 -23.97 0.11
C GLU A 238 5.26 -24.95 1.25
N LYS A 239 5.86 -26.10 0.96
CA LYS A 239 6.28 -27.08 1.97
C LYS A 239 7.18 -26.44 3.03
N ASP A 240 8.23 -25.73 2.62
CA ASP A 240 9.19 -25.15 3.54
C ASP A 240 8.55 -24.07 4.43
N LEU A 241 7.75 -23.19 3.83
CA LEU A 241 7.07 -22.13 4.58
C LEU A 241 5.91 -22.66 5.43
N GLN A 242 5.24 -23.73 5.02
CA GLN A 242 4.23 -24.40 5.85
C GLN A 242 4.85 -25.05 7.10
N VAL A 243 6.03 -25.67 6.97
CA VAL A 243 6.78 -26.17 8.13
C VAL A 243 7.15 -25.03 9.07
N GLN A 244 7.62 -23.89 8.54
CA GLN A 244 7.93 -22.72 9.32
C GLN A 244 6.68 -22.15 10.04
N ALA A 245 5.54 -22.08 9.37
CA ALA A 245 4.28 -21.65 9.97
C ALA A 245 3.82 -22.60 11.09
N GLY A 246 3.97 -23.91 10.87
CA GLY A 246 3.64 -24.96 11.86
C GLY A 246 4.48 -24.92 13.14
N GLN A 247 5.62 -24.25 13.13
CA GLN A 247 6.46 -24.06 14.32
C GLN A 247 6.08 -22.83 15.15
N SER A 248 5.19 -21.95 14.63
CA SER A 248 4.80 -20.70 15.28
C SER A 248 3.98 -20.93 16.56
N GLU A 249 4.01 -19.93 17.46
CA GLU A 249 3.11 -19.90 18.60
C GLU A 249 1.65 -19.82 18.16
N ASP A 250 1.39 -19.07 17.10
CA ASP A 250 0.04 -18.86 16.56
C ASP A 250 -0.57 -20.16 16.00
N PHE A 251 0.22 -21.04 15.37
CA PHE A 251 -0.28 -22.35 14.96
C PHE A 251 -0.72 -23.20 16.16
N LYS A 252 0.09 -23.25 17.22
CA LYS A 252 -0.24 -23.98 18.46
C LYS A 252 -1.51 -23.45 19.11
N GLU A 253 -1.61 -22.11 19.21
CA GLU A 253 -2.80 -21.43 19.73
C GLU A 253 -4.03 -21.70 18.86
N GLY A 254 -3.89 -21.62 17.53
CA GLY A 254 -4.99 -21.89 16.60
C GLY A 254 -5.56 -23.29 16.75
N VAL A 255 -4.70 -24.30 16.87
CA VAL A 255 -5.09 -25.69 17.11
C VAL A 255 -5.77 -25.87 18.46
N ALA A 256 -5.18 -25.32 19.54
CA ALA A 256 -5.75 -25.39 20.89
C ALA A 256 -7.13 -24.73 20.93
N ALA A 257 -7.24 -23.52 20.43
CA ALA A 257 -8.50 -22.77 20.40
C ALA A 257 -9.60 -23.49 19.62
N PHE A 258 -9.25 -24.12 18.48
CA PHE A 258 -10.17 -24.91 17.67
C PHE A 258 -10.71 -26.12 18.45
N LEU A 259 -9.83 -26.88 19.11
CA LEU A 259 -10.22 -28.05 19.91
C LEU A 259 -11.08 -27.65 21.13
N GLU A 260 -10.76 -26.53 21.76
CA GLU A 260 -11.47 -25.98 22.91
C GLU A 260 -12.73 -25.18 22.53
N LYS A 261 -13.02 -24.99 21.24
CA LYS A 261 -14.16 -24.22 20.71
C LYS A 261 -14.21 -22.77 21.23
N ARG A 262 -13.06 -22.13 21.38
CA ARG A 262 -12.92 -20.71 21.75
C ARG A 262 -12.28 -19.89 20.64
N LYS A 263 -12.37 -18.56 20.74
CA LYS A 263 -11.60 -17.68 19.85
C LYS A 263 -10.10 -17.79 20.13
N PRO A 264 -9.25 -17.89 19.08
CA PRO A 264 -7.81 -17.83 19.24
C PRO A 264 -7.34 -16.41 19.63
N VAL A 265 -6.20 -16.36 20.33
CA VAL A 265 -5.52 -15.10 20.68
C VAL A 265 -4.12 -15.15 20.07
N PHE A 266 -4.03 -14.71 18.82
CA PHE A 266 -2.78 -14.75 18.07
C PHE A 266 -1.82 -13.63 18.47
N LYS A 267 -0.54 -13.95 18.57
CA LYS A 267 0.55 -13.04 18.93
C LYS A 267 1.36 -12.55 17.71
N GLY A 268 1.16 -13.17 16.53
CA GLY A 268 1.85 -12.83 15.29
C GLY A 268 3.23 -13.50 15.13
N ARG A 269 3.55 -14.50 15.94
CA ARG A 269 4.88 -15.15 15.97
C ARG A 269 4.83 -16.65 16.19
#